data_0f4251c5e74bc701ad3aff37928152bd
#
_entry.id   0f4251c5e74bc701ad3aff37928152bd
#
_cell.length_a   1.000
_cell.length_b   1.000
_cell.length_c   1.000
_cell.angle_alpha   90.00
_cell.angle_beta   90.00
_cell.angle_gamma   90.00
#
_symmetry.space_group_name_H-M   'P 1'
#
loop_
_entity.id
_entity.type
_entity.pdbx_description
1 polymer ?
#
loop_
_entity_poly.entity_id
_entity_poly.type
_entity_poly.pdbx_seq_one_letter_code
_entity_poly.pdbx_strand_id
1 'polypeptide(L)'
;MKRREFLQTAGAGLAASTTVAAPAIAQSMPELKWRCTTSWPKSLDVPFSASETISKYVAEATDNKFQIQPFAAGEIVPGLQVLDAVANGTVEMCHTAAYSAAGPHRNAFPTRPLHFRAWPGT
;
A
#
# COMPACT_ATOMS: atom_id res chain seq x y z
N MET A 1 10.56 -30.83 56.04
CA MET A 1 10.34 -29.67 55.21
C MET A 1 9.06 -28.99 55.61
N LYS A 2 9.17 -27.78 56.09
CA LYS A 2 8.01 -27.04 56.59
C LYS A 2 7.32 -26.38 55.42
N ARG A 3 6.07 -26.71 55.14
CA ARG A 3 5.26 -26.18 54.04
C ARG A 3 5.24 -24.65 53.96
N ARG A 4 5.48 -23.97 55.08
CA ARG A 4 5.55 -22.50 55.16
C ARG A 4 6.77 -21.90 54.44
N GLU A 5 7.92 -22.58 54.49
CA GLU A 5 9.12 -22.09 53.80
C GLU A 5 9.01 -22.15 52.27
N PHE A 6 8.32 -23.17 51.77
CA PHE A 6 8.07 -23.30 50.32
C PHE A 6 7.18 -22.18 49.79
N LEU A 7 6.15 -21.82 50.57
CA LEU A 7 5.24 -20.73 50.14
C LEU A 7 5.91 -19.33 50.24
N GLN A 8 6.83 -19.14 51.16
CA GLN A 8 7.58 -17.89 51.25
C GLN A 8 8.57 -17.73 50.09
N THR A 9 9.19 -18.83 49.65
CA THR A 9 10.12 -18.82 48.52
C THR A 9 9.38 -18.69 47.20
N ALA A 10 8.18 -19.31 47.08
CA ALA A 10 7.35 -19.18 45.90
C ALA A 10 6.73 -17.75 45.72
N GLY A 11 6.44 -17.09 46.87
CA GLY A 11 5.92 -15.71 46.84
C GLY A 11 6.96 -14.66 46.42
N ALA A 12 8.23 -14.89 46.72
CA ALA A 12 9.30 -13.97 46.35
C ALA A 12 9.67 -14.05 44.85
N GLY A 13 9.40 -15.19 44.22
CA GLY A 13 9.68 -15.38 42.79
C GLY A 13 8.68 -14.71 41.86
N LEU A 14 7.47 -14.40 42.31
CA LEU A 14 6.41 -13.78 41.49
C LEU A 14 6.50 -12.24 41.44
N ALA A 15 7.27 -11.61 42.31
CA ALA A 15 7.42 -10.15 42.36
C ALA A 15 8.51 -9.63 41.39
N ALA A 16 9.32 -10.51 40.78
CA ALA A 16 10.42 -10.11 39.91
C ALA A 16 10.11 -10.18 38.42
N SER A 17 8.91 -10.60 38.02
CA SER A 17 8.43 -10.47 36.64
C SER A 17 7.75 -9.11 36.41
N THR A 18 8.44 -8.03 36.78
CA THR A 18 8.18 -6.78 36.06
C THR A 18 8.61 -7.06 34.63
N THR A 19 7.67 -7.45 33.81
CA THR A 19 7.81 -7.33 32.36
C THR A 19 8.17 -5.87 32.11
N VAL A 20 9.45 -5.62 31.91
CA VAL A 20 9.89 -4.40 31.24
C VAL A 20 9.20 -4.50 29.92
N ALA A 21 8.04 -3.84 29.79
CA ALA A 21 7.44 -3.57 28.51
C ALA A 21 8.55 -2.86 27.75
N ALA A 22 9.25 -3.61 26.89
CA ALA A 22 10.19 -3.01 25.98
C ALA A 22 9.38 -1.88 25.31
N PRO A 23 9.86 -0.63 25.35
CA PRO A 23 9.16 0.41 24.64
C PRO A 23 8.99 -0.14 23.24
N ALA A 24 7.73 -0.30 22.79
CA ALA A 24 7.46 -0.54 21.40
C ALA A 24 8.11 0.66 20.69
N ILE A 25 9.32 0.45 20.20
CA ILE A 25 9.97 1.41 19.35
C ILE A 25 9.02 1.43 18.15
N ALA A 26 8.12 2.39 18.18
CA ALA A 26 7.40 2.77 16.99
C ALA A 26 8.50 3.12 16.00
N GLN A 27 8.92 2.12 15.23
CA GLN A 27 9.85 2.35 14.14
C GLN A 27 9.19 3.43 13.33
N SER A 28 9.77 4.61 13.37
CA SER A 28 9.31 5.71 12.53
C SER A 28 9.33 5.18 11.12
N MET A 29 8.15 4.87 10.59
CA MET A 29 8.05 4.38 9.21
C MET A 29 8.72 5.42 8.33
N PRO A 30 9.67 5.00 7.48
CA PRO A 30 10.34 5.95 6.60
C PRO A 30 9.29 6.69 5.76
N GLU A 31 9.49 7.97 5.56
CA GLU A 31 8.63 8.73 4.67
C GLU A 31 8.84 8.24 3.24
N LEU A 32 7.74 7.80 2.62
CA LEU A 32 7.73 7.34 1.24
C LEU A 32 7.03 8.37 0.36
N LYS A 33 7.65 8.68 -0.78
CA LYS A 33 7.05 9.56 -1.78
C LYS A 33 7.09 8.85 -3.13
N TRP A 34 5.90 8.53 -3.65
CA TRP A 34 5.74 7.88 -4.93
C TRP A 34 5.17 8.82 -5.98
N ARG A 35 5.68 8.71 -7.18
CA ARG A 35 5.14 9.40 -8.35
C ARG A 35 4.17 8.46 -9.05
N CYS A 36 2.94 8.95 -9.24
CA CYS A 36 1.90 8.23 -9.96
C CYS A 36 1.66 8.91 -11.30
N THR A 37 2.12 8.34 -12.39
CA THR A 37 1.79 8.86 -13.71
C THR A 37 0.44 8.32 -14.18
N THR A 38 -0.38 9.18 -14.78
CA THR A 38 -1.70 8.80 -15.25
C THR A 38 -1.79 8.85 -16.77
N SER A 39 -2.66 8.02 -17.35
CA SER A 39 -2.99 8.09 -18.79
C SER A 39 -3.97 9.21 -19.12
N TRP A 40 -4.42 9.95 -18.12
CA TRP A 40 -5.47 10.93 -18.24
C TRP A 40 -4.93 12.35 -18.21
N PRO A 41 -5.38 13.23 -19.13
CA PRO A 41 -5.11 14.66 -19.01
C PRO A 41 -5.92 15.26 -17.86
N LYS A 42 -5.47 16.38 -17.31
CA LYS A 42 -6.19 17.12 -16.22
C LYS A 42 -7.60 17.55 -16.62
N SER A 43 -7.85 17.70 -17.91
CA SER A 43 -9.20 18.04 -18.45
C SER A 43 -10.22 16.92 -18.30
N LEU A 44 -9.79 15.69 -18.05
CA LEU A 44 -10.64 14.55 -17.75
C LEU A 44 -10.81 14.44 -16.22
N ASP A 45 -11.77 15.18 -15.68
CA ASP A 45 -11.95 15.33 -14.24
C ASP A 45 -12.13 13.98 -13.52
N VAL A 46 -13.00 13.12 -14.00
CA VAL A 46 -13.38 11.88 -13.28
C VAL A 46 -12.18 10.94 -13.07
N PRO A 47 -11.46 10.49 -14.11
CA PRO A 47 -10.34 9.55 -13.87
C PRO A 47 -9.13 10.22 -13.24
N PHE A 48 -8.89 11.51 -13.49
CA PHE A 48 -7.76 12.20 -12.86
C PHE A 48 -8.02 12.48 -11.39
N SER A 49 -9.20 12.98 -11.03
CA SER A 49 -9.59 13.23 -9.63
C SER A 49 -9.63 11.95 -8.77
N ALA A 50 -9.86 10.78 -9.38
CA ALA A 50 -9.74 9.52 -8.68
C ALA A 50 -8.31 9.30 -8.16
N SER A 51 -7.29 9.64 -8.94
CA SER A 51 -5.88 9.55 -8.52
C SER A 51 -5.56 10.53 -7.38
N GLU A 52 -6.10 11.74 -7.44
CA GLU A 52 -5.93 12.74 -6.39
C GLU A 52 -6.63 12.30 -5.10
N THR A 53 -7.85 11.76 -5.22
CA THR A 53 -8.61 11.25 -4.08
C THR A 53 -7.89 10.10 -3.38
N ILE A 54 -7.36 9.13 -4.14
CA ILE A 54 -6.56 8.03 -3.60
C ILE A 54 -5.32 8.58 -2.90
N SER A 55 -4.61 9.52 -3.50
CA SER A 55 -3.42 10.13 -2.92
C SER A 55 -3.72 10.80 -1.58
N LYS A 56 -4.84 11.51 -1.49
CA LYS A 56 -5.32 12.15 -0.27
C LYS A 56 -5.63 11.13 0.82
N TYR A 57 -6.42 10.08 0.51
CA TYR A 57 -6.77 9.06 1.50
C TYR A 57 -5.54 8.28 2.00
N VAL A 58 -4.58 7.99 1.12
CA VAL A 58 -3.34 7.31 1.52
C VAL A 58 -2.52 8.21 2.46
N ALA A 59 -2.40 9.50 2.16
CA ALA A 59 -1.71 10.45 3.02
C ALA A 59 -2.39 10.57 4.40
N GLU A 60 -3.72 10.68 4.43
CA GLU A 60 -4.50 10.72 5.68
C GLU A 60 -4.37 9.43 6.49
N ALA A 61 -4.45 8.27 5.85
CA ALA A 61 -4.36 6.97 6.52
C ALA A 61 -2.96 6.65 7.07
N THR A 62 -1.92 7.31 6.56
CA THR A 62 -0.53 7.07 6.94
C THR A 62 0.11 8.24 7.70
N ASP A 63 -0.68 9.17 8.19
CA ASP A 63 -0.19 10.41 8.83
C ASP A 63 0.87 11.13 7.99
N ASN A 64 0.63 11.23 6.67
CA ASN A 64 1.54 11.80 5.66
C ASN A 64 2.90 11.08 5.51
N LYS A 65 3.05 9.90 6.06
CA LYS A 65 4.29 9.11 5.92
C LYS A 65 4.40 8.46 4.55
N PHE A 66 3.28 8.16 3.90
CA PHE A 66 3.25 7.72 2.52
C PHE A 66 2.48 8.73 1.66
N GLN A 67 3.16 9.36 0.75
CA GLN A 67 2.61 10.37 -0.13
C GLN A 67 2.69 9.90 -1.58
N ILE A 68 1.56 9.95 -2.27
CA ILE A 68 1.49 9.66 -3.70
C ILE A 68 1.26 10.99 -4.41
N GLN A 69 2.10 11.30 -5.38
CA GLN A 69 1.96 12.50 -6.19
C GLN A 69 1.45 12.12 -7.58
N PRO A 70 0.20 12.45 -7.93
CA PRO A 70 -0.34 12.17 -9.25
C PRO A 70 0.16 13.18 -10.29
N PHE A 71 0.50 12.68 -11.47
CA PHE A 71 0.92 13.45 -12.65
C PHE A 71 -0.01 13.14 -13.81
N ALA A 72 -0.42 14.16 -14.52
CA ALA A 72 -1.26 13.99 -15.71
C ALA A 72 -0.48 13.42 -16.90
N ALA A 73 -1.22 12.90 -17.86
CA ALA A 73 -0.63 12.43 -19.12
C ALA A 73 0.18 13.54 -19.79
N GLY A 74 1.42 13.23 -20.13
CA GLY A 74 2.36 14.17 -20.78
C GLY A 74 3.23 14.98 -19.81
N GLU A 75 3.00 14.94 -18.49
CA GLU A 75 3.87 15.63 -17.52
C GLU A 75 5.20 14.89 -17.31
N ILE A 76 5.19 13.57 -17.23
CA ILE A 76 6.39 12.75 -17.12
C ILE A 76 6.59 11.95 -18.40
N VAL A 77 5.55 11.22 -18.81
CA VAL A 77 5.53 10.39 -20.03
C VAL A 77 4.17 10.53 -20.76
N PRO A 78 4.12 10.28 -22.06
CA PRO A 78 2.85 10.21 -22.79
C PRO A 78 1.91 9.20 -22.18
N GLY A 79 0.59 9.47 -22.20
CA GLY A 79 -0.42 8.63 -21.55
C GLY A 79 -0.43 7.15 -21.95
N LEU A 80 0.00 6.82 -23.17
CA LEU A 80 0.11 5.43 -23.64
C LEU A 80 1.40 4.72 -23.16
N GLN A 81 2.36 5.44 -22.61
CA GLN A 81 3.65 4.91 -22.17
C GLN A 81 3.77 4.78 -20.64
N VAL A 82 2.68 4.99 -19.91
CA VAL A 82 2.70 4.96 -18.45
C VAL A 82 3.07 3.59 -17.88
N LEU A 83 2.68 2.51 -18.54
CA LEU A 83 3.05 1.14 -18.16
C LEU A 83 4.55 0.87 -18.37
N ASP A 84 5.09 1.35 -19.50
CA ASP A 84 6.53 1.24 -19.77
C ASP A 84 7.34 2.02 -18.75
N ALA A 85 6.87 3.19 -18.34
CA ALA A 85 7.53 4.01 -17.33
C ALA A 85 7.64 3.29 -15.98
N VAL A 86 6.60 2.55 -15.56
CA VAL A 86 6.65 1.72 -14.35
C VAL A 86 7.55 0.50 -14.57
N ALA A 87 7.43 -0.18 -15.70
CA ALA A 87 8.23 -1.35 -16.02
C ALA A 87 9.74 -1.05 -16.04
N ASN A 88 10.10 0.15 -16.50
CA ASN A 88 11.49 0.62 -16.55
C ASN A 88 11.95 1.31 -15.25
N GLY A 89 11.09 1.40 -14.23
CA GLY A 89 11.42 2.06 -12.97
C GLY A 89 11.53 3.59 -13.03
N THR A 90 11.02 4.20 -14.08
CA THR A 90 11.00 5.68 -14.21
C THR A 90 10.08 6.31 -13.17
N VAL A 91 8.97 5.67 -12.86
CA VAL A 91 8.01 6.02 -11.82
C VAL A 91 7.61 4.80 -11.02
N GLU A 92 7.13 5.01 -9.81
CA GLU A 92 6.82 3.93 -8.87
C GLU A 92 5.45 3.31 -9.13
N MET A 93 4.49 4.08 -9.67
CA MET A 93 3.16 3.58 -10.00
C MET A 93 2.52 4.32 -11.17
N CYS A 94 1.50 3.72 -11.75
CA CYS A 94 0.67 4.37 -12.76
C CYS A 94 -0.82 4.11 -12.52
N HIS A 95 -1.64 5.01 -13.04
CA HIS A 95 -3.09 4.85 -13.13
C HIS A 95 -3.52 4.90 -14.58
N THR A 96 -3.96 3.77 -15.09
CA THR A 96 -4.36 3.61 -16.50
C THR A 96 -5.53 2.63 -16.61
N ALA A 97 -6.15 2.57 -17.80
CA ALA A 97 -7.18 1.57 -18.07
C ALA A 97 -6.60 0.27 -18.61
N ALA A 98 -7.29 -0.82 -18.36
CA ALA A 98 -6.86 -2.15 -18.80
C ALA A 98 -6.65 -2.30 -20.31
N TYR A 99 -7.33 -1.52 -21.14
CA TYR A 99 -7.13 -1.52 -22.60
C TYR A 99 -5.74 -1.02 -23.02
N SER A 100 -5.11 -0.18 -22.20
CA SER A 100 -3.74 0.29 -22.45
C SER A 100 -2.72 -0.85 -22.38
N ALA A 101 -3.04 -1.91 -21.65
CA ALA A 101 -2.23 -3.13 -21.57
C ALA A 101 -2.48 -4.11 -22.74
N ALA A 102 -3.45 -3.83 -23.62
CA ALA A 102 -3.78 -4.71 -24.74
C ALA A 102 -2.75 -4.68 -25.90
N GLY A 103 -1.74 -3.80 -25.82
CA GLY A 103 -0.62 -3.72 -26.77
C GLY A 103 0.44 -4.80 -26.52
N PRO A 104 1.72 -4.50 -26.74
CA PRO A 104 2.84 -5.43 -26.57
C PRO A 104 2.99 -5.97 -25.13
N HIS A 105 2.33 -5.36 -24.15
CA HIS A 105 2.32 -5.76 -22.75
C HIS A 105 1.20 -6.72 -22.37
N ARG A 106 0.60 -7.43 -23.34
CA ARG A 106 -0.47 -8.44 -23.09
C ARG A 106 -0.15 -9.44 -21.96
N ASN A 107 1.12 -9.63 -21.66
CA ASN A 107 1.59 -10.53 -20.61
C ASN A 107 1.69 -9.87 -19.23
N ALA A 108 1.62 -8.54 -19.13
CA ALA A 108 1.71 -7.83 -17.87
C ALA A 108 0.44 -7.98 -17.01
N PHE A 109 -0.70 -8.17 -17.66
CA PHE A 109 -1.93 -8.56 -17.01
C PHE A 109 -2.33 -9.94 -17.54
N PRO A 110 -2.12 -11.01 -16.78
CA PRO A 110 -2.71 -12.28 -17.12
C PRO A 110 -4.22 -12.05 -17.11
N THR A 111 -4.80 -11.91 -18.30
CA THR A 111 -6.25 -11.97 -18.49
C THR A 111 -6.66 -13.43 -18.21
N ARG A 112 -6.62 -13.82 -16.93
CA ARG A 112 -7.40 -14.96 -16.51
C ARG A 112 -8.84 -14.58 -16.82
N PRO A 113 -9.54 -15.34 -17.66
CA PRO A 113 -10.96 -15.10 -17.82
C PRO A 113 -11.53 -15.07 -16.40
N LEU A 114 -12.17 -13.97 -16.05
CA LEU A 114 -12.94 -13.89 -14.82
C LEU A 114 -14.03 -14.96 -14.99
N HIS A 115 -13.76 -16.16 -14.55
CA HIS A 115 -14.81 -17.13 -14.33
C HIS A 115 -15.68 -16.53 -13.24
N PHE A 116 -16.72 -15.85 -13.65
CA PHE A 116 -17.82 -15.50 -12.79
C PHE A 116 -18.38 -16.81 -12.27
N ARG A 117 -17.85 -17.25 -11.15
CA ARG A 117 -18.45 -18.36 -10.41
C ARG A 117 -19.78 -17.80 -9.92
N ALA A 118 -20.87 -18.23 -10.54
CA ALA A 118 -22.20 -17.92 -10.07
C ALA A 118 -22.22 -18.19 -8.56
N TRP A 119 -22.64 -17.21 -7.78
CA TRP A 119 -22.78 -17.33 -6.33
C TRP A 119 -23.79 -18.47 -6.07
N PRO A 120 -23.47 -19.49 -5.27
CA PRO A 120 -24.41 -20.54 -4.96
C PRO A 120 -25.45 -19.99 -3.98
N GLY A 121 -26.54 -19.47 -4.49
CA GLY A 121 -27.56 -18.85 -3.63
C GLY A 121 -28.70 -18.13 -4.34
N THR A 122 -29.01 -18.48 -5.57
CA THR A 122 -30.28 -18.10 -6.22
C THR A 122 -31.02 -19.35 -6.69
#